data_59c12e333f41cef1c3cd81f5e0453cb5
#
_entry.id   59c12e333f41cef1c3cd81f5e0453cb5
#
_cell.length_a   1.000
_cell.length_b   1.000
_cell.length_c   1.000
_cell.angle_alpha   90.00
_cell.angle_beta   90.00
_cell.angle_gamma   90.00
#
_symmetry.space_group_name_H-M   'P 1'
#
loop_
_entity.id
_entity.type
_entity.pdbx_description
1 polymer ?
#
loop_
_entity_poly.entity_id
_entity_poly.type
_entity_poly.pdbx_seq_one_letter_code
_entity_poly.pdbx_strand_id
1 'polypeptide(L)'
;MTDSGSSVSRSPLGADRPAGADNPVAAELPGAGPGPEPLDGIWDVVVVGAGPAGSSAAHAAAAQGRRVLLLDKAEHPRYKTCGGGIIGPSRDSLPPDFVLPLQDRVHAVTFAYNGRFTRTRRSKRMLFGLVNRDEFDLRLVQAAKQAGAVLVTGVTVSGVEQRGGDHRTVVVTATDGRSFEARAVVGADGSAGRIGRHVGVTFDQIDLGLEAEIPVPAEISRHWAGRIHLDWGPLPGSYGWVFPKTESGSLTVGVISARGDGERTKQYLADYIRRLGLAGFTPSVESGHLTRCRAEDSPLSRGRVLVAGDAAGLLEPWTREGISYALRSGRLAGEWAVKVAEANGTTDVRRQTLNYAFAIKAGLGVEMRAGKQMLAAFERRPHLFHAAVCLVDPAWRAFARTTQGHTTFAQVLRQYRAARRLSALASR
;
A
#
# COMPACT_ATOMS: atom_id res chain seq x y z
N MET A 1 52.34 -5.74 -23.58
CA MET A 1 52.92 -6.76 -22.73
C MET A 1 52.58 -6.39 -21.28
N THR A 2 51.80 -7.03 -20.53
CA THR A 2 51.10 -8.30 -20.44
C THR A 2 49.83 -8.07 -19.62
N ASP A 3 48.79 -8.64 -20.11
CA ASP A 3 47.48 -8.83 -19.57
C ASP A 3 47.50 -9.65 -18.26
N SER A 4 46.68 -9.31 -17.27
CA SER A 4 46.28 -10.26 -16.25
C SER A 4 44.84 -9.92 -15.76
N GLY A 5 43.88 -10.53 -16.42
CA GLY A 5 42.49 -10.58 -15.96
C GLY A 5 42.34 -11.39 -14.69
N SER A 6 41.55 -10.91 -13.73
CA SER A 6 41.04 -11.72 -12.63
C SER A 6 39.51 -11.86 -12.77
N SER A 7 39.13 -13.08 -13.16
CA SER A 7 37.74 -13.55 -13.17
C SER A 7 37.25 -13.78 -11.75
N VAL A 8 36.21 -13.07 -11.35
CA VAL A 8 35.46 -13.35 -10.12
C VAL A 8 34.35 -14.36 -10.44
N SER A 9 34.52 -15.58 -9.94
CA SER A 9 33.55 -16.65 -10.00
C SER A 9 32.35 -16.36 -9.09
N ARG A 10 31.13 -16.39 -9.68
CA ARG A 10 29.89 -16.42 -8.93
C ARG A 10 29.60 -17.87 -8.50
N SER A 11 29.57 -18.12 -7.21
CA SER A 11 29.01 -19.34 -6.63
C SER A 11 27.55 -19.12 -6.29
N PRO A 12 26.65 -20.08 -6.59
CA PRO A 12 25.25 -20.01 -6.14
C PRO A 12 25.17 -20.61 -4.73
N LEU A 13 24.75 -19.81 -3.76
CA LEU A 13 24.38 -20.31 -2.44
C LEU A 13 22.96 -20.89 -2.51
N GLY A 14 22.90 -22.21 -2.61
CA GLY A 14 21.72 -22.99 -2.26
C GLY A 14 21.57 -23.00 -0.74
N ALA A 15 20.48 -22.48 -0.20
CA ALA A 15 20.13 -22.60 1.18
C ALA A 15 19.20 -23.80 1.36
N ASP A 16 19.76 -24.90 1.90
CA ASP A 16 18.99 -26.02 2.44
C ASP A 16 18.17 -25.56 3.65
N ARG A 17 16.87 -25.76 3.60
CA ARG A 17 15.98 -25.64 4.76
C ARG A 17 16.00 -26.95 5.53
N PRO A 18 16.14 -26.94 6.87
CA PRO A 18 15.91 -28.13 7.66
C PRO A 18 14.43 -28.51 7.66
N ALA A 19 14.15 -29.76 7.33
CA ALA A 19 12.85 -30.40 7.48
C ALA A 19 12.55 -30.65 8.94
N GLY A 20 11.34 -30.30 9.39
CA GLY A 20 10.79 -30.82 10.65
C GLY A 20 10.22 -29.75 11.58
N ALA A 21 8.95 -29.35 11.32
CA ALA A 21 8.00 -29.02 12.37
C ALA A 21 6.60 -29.24 11.79
N ASP A 22 5.95 -30.29 12.22
CA ASP A 22 4.56 -30.62 11.93
C ASP A 22 3.65 -29.47 12.35
N ASN A 23 2.93 -28.88 11.42
CA ASN A 23 1.91 -27.90 11.66
C ASN A 23 0.54 -28.57 11.46
N PRO A 24 -0.22 -28.90 12.52
CA PRO A 24 -1.54 -29.45 12.37
C PRO A 24 -2.54 -28.29 12.21
N VAL A 25 -2.96 -27.96 11.03
CA VAL A 25 -4.31 -27.47 10.68
C VAL A 25 -4.40 -27.33 9.16
N ALA A 26 -4.55 -28.44 8.45
CA ALA A 26 -5.22 -28.44 7.17
C ALA A 26 -6.72 -28.52 7.45
N ALA A 27 -7.38 -27.37 7.58
CA ALA A 27 -8.82 -27.31 7.50
C ALA A 27 -9.20 -27.55 6.04
N GLU A 28 -9.86 -28.66 5.75
CA GLU A 28 -10.44 -28.99 4.45
C GLU A 28 -11.35 -27.84 4.01
N LEU A 29 -11.02 -27.23 2.87
CA LEU A 29 -11.87 -26.25 2.22
C LEU A 29 -12.99 -26.96 1.45
N PRO A 30 -14.26 -26.53 1.57
CA PRO A 30 -15.37 -27.14 0.88
C PRO A 30 -15.32 -26.86 -0.62
N GLY A 31 -15.48 -27.90 -1.44
CA GLY A 31 -15.96 -27.87 -2.80
C GLY A 31 -14.96 -27.39 -3.85
N ALA A 32 -14.53 -28.29 -4.72
CA ALA A 32 -13.92 -27.95 -6.00
C ALA A 32 -14.87 -27.03 -6.77
N GLY A 33 -14.50 -25.76 -6.91
CA GLY A 33 -15.15 -24.83 -7.82
C GLY A 33 -15.05 -25.31 -9.27
N PRO A 34 -15.81 -24.72 -10.21
CA PRO A 34 -15.76 -25.07 -11.61
C PRO A 34 -14.31 -25.09 -12.11
N GLY A 35 -13.99 -26.06 -12.98
CA GLY A 35 -12.65 -26.25 -13.53
C GLY A 35 -12.07 -24.92 -14.11
N PRO A 36 -10.77 -24.85 -14.41
CA PRO A 36 -10.13 -23.60 -14.83
C PRO A 36 -10.87 -23.02 -16.03
N GLU A 37 -11.37 -21.79 -15.85
CA GLU A 37 -12.07 -21.07 -16.92
C GLU A 37 -11.11 -20.86 -18.09
N PRO A 38 -11.55 -21.08 -19.35
CA PRO A 38 -10.71 -20.83 -20.51
C PRO A 38 -10.19 -19.38 -20.49
N LEU A 39 -8.88 -19.20 -20.69
CA LEU A 39 -8.27 -17.86 -20.73
C LEU A 39 -8.56 -17.13 -22.05
N ASP A 40 -9.18 -17.82 -23.02
CA ASP A 40 -9.54 -17.31 -24.34
C ASP A 40 -10.79 -16.43 -24.31
N GLY A 41 -10.90 -15.55 -25.31
CA GLY A 41 -12.03 -14.64 -25.48
C GLY A 41 -11.86 -13.30 -24.78
N ILE A 42 -12.90 -12.47 -24.90
CA ILE A 42 -12.87 -11.09 -24.35
C ILE A 42 -13.33 -11.10 -22.91
N TRP A 43 -12.51 -10.57 -22.03
CA TRP A 43 -12.83 -10.33 -20.63
C TRP A 43 -13.66 -9.06 -20.47
N ASP A 44 -14.57 -9.02 -19.49
CA ASP A 44 -15.21 -7.75 -19.15
C ASP A 44 -14.18 -6.80 -18.53
N VAL A 45 -13.38 -7.30 -17.57
CA VAL A 45 -12.35 -6.52 -16.90
C VAL A 45 -11.06 -7.33 -16.77
N VAL A 46 -9.93 -6.75 -17.20
CA VAL A 46 -8.59 -7.25 -16.84
C VAL A 46 -8.00 -6.32 -15.79
N VAL A 47 -7.56 -6.88 -14.66
CA VAL A 47 -6.87 -6.16 -13.59
C VAL A 47 -5.40 -6.55 -13.58
N VAL A 48 -4.50 -5.58 -13.63
CA VAL A 48 -3.04 -5.77 -13.65
C VAL A 48 -2.45 -5.43 -12.29
N GLY A 49 -1.93 -6.44 -11.59
CA GLY A 49 -1.38 -6.38 -10.24
C GLY A 49 -2.37 -6.90 -9.18
N ALA A 50 -1.98 -7.91 -8.42
CA ALA A 50 -2.79 -8.54 -7.36
C ALA A 50 -2.40 -8.08 -5.93
N GLY A 51 -1.92 -6.85 -5.78
CA GLY A 51 -1.82 -6.19 -4.49
C GLY A 51 -3.19 -5.71 -3.98
N PRO A 52 -3.26 -5.00 -2.84
CA PRO A 52 -4.53 -4.58 -2.24
C PRO A 52 -5.46 -3.81 -3.19
N ALA A 53 -4.93 -2.96 -4.06
CA ALA A 53 -5.74 -2.23 -5.04
C ALA A 53 -6.34 -3.15 -6.10
N GLY A 54 -5.52 -4.03 -6.68
CA GLY A 54 -5.99 -4.91 -7.75
C GLY A 54 -6.91 -6.02 -7.25
N SER A 55 -6.60 -6.64 -6.12
CA SER A 55 -7.49 -7.63 -5.50
C SER A 55 -8.83 -7.03 -5.12
N SER A 56 -8.84 -5.78 -4.60
CA SER A 56 -10.07 -5.06 -4.31
C SER A 56 -10.86 -4.69 -5.57
N ALA A 57 -10.17 -4.31 -6.67
CA ALA A 57 -10.82 -4.05 -7.95
C ALA A 57 -11.41 -5.30 -8.57
N ALA A 58 -10.64 -6.40 -8.58
CA ALA A 58 -11.09 -7.68 -9.10
C ALA A 58 -12.31 -8.23 -8.32
N HIS A 59 -12.24 -8.17 -6.97
CA HIS A 59 -13.37 -8.53 -6.12
C HIS A 59 -14.62 -7.70 -6.45
N ALA A 60 -14.49 -6.37 -6.52
CA ALA A 60 -15.62 -5.48 -6.77
C ALA A 60 -16.27 -5.67 -8.15
N ALA A 61 -15.50 -6.02 -9.16
CA ALA A 61 -16.02 -6.31 -10.49
C ALA A 61 -16.63 -7.72 -10.57
N ALA A 62 -15.95 -8.74 -10.02
CA ALA A 62 -16.42 -10.11 -10.03
C ALA A 62 -17.70 -10.30 -9.20
N ALA A 63 -17.82 -9.63 -8.06
CA ALA A 63 -19.04 -9.62 -7.25
C ALA A 63 -20.28 -9.06 -7.97
N GLN A 64 -20.10 -8.38 -9.10
CA GLN A 64 -21.18 -7.93 -10.00
C GLN A 64 -21.44 -8.92 -11.14
N GLY A 65 -20.92 -10.16 -11.05
CA GLY A 65 -21.11 -11.20 -12.04
C GLY A 65 -20.34 -10.99 -13.35
N ARG A 66 -19.24 -10.19 -13.31
CA ARG A 66 -18.43 -9.92 -14.50
C ARG A 66 -17.32 -10.96 -14.64
N ARG A 67 -16.98 -11.26 -15.90
CA ARG A 67 -15.85 -12.09 -16.26
C ARG A 67 -14.56 -11.27 -16.03
N VAL A 68 -13.82 -11.58 -14.94
CA VAL A 68 -12.66 -10.80 -14.46
C VAL A 68 -11.39 -11.64 -14.48
N LEU A 69 -10.35 -11.11 -15.12
CA LEU A 69 -9.00 -11.68 -15.09
C LEU A 69 -8.09 -10.80 -14.21
N LEU A 70 -7.48 -11.40 -13.19
CA LEU A 70 -6.49 -10.75 -12.32
C LEU A 70 -5.10 -11.27 -12.65
N LEU A 71 -4.22 -10.40 -13.12
CA LEU A 71 -2.84 -10.73 -13.52
C LEU A 71 -1.84 -10.24 -12.47
N ASP A 72 -0.90 -11.07 -12.08
CA ASP A 72 0.27 -10.64 -11.28
C ASP A 72 1.57 -11.25 -11.80
N LYS A 73 2.66 -10.49 -11.66
CA LYS A 73 4.00 -10.97 -12.03
C LYS A 73 4.58 -11.96 -11.01
N ALA A 74 4.10 -11.93 -9.78
CA ALA A 74 4.59 -12.76 -8.68
C ALA A 74 3.57 -13.85 -8.32
N GLU A 75 4.09 -14.98 -7.84
CA GLU A 75 3.31 -15.97 -7.13
C GLU A 75 2.93 -15.48 -5.74
N HIS A 76 1.79 -15.91 -5.22
CA HIS A 76 1.33 -15.61 -3.86
C HIS A 76 1.42 -16.86 -2.97
N PRO A 77 1.86 -16.74 -1.69
CA PRO A 77 2.23 -15.51 -0.96
C PRO A 77 3.55 -14.91 -1.42
N ARG A 78 3.65 -13.57 -1.36
CA ARG A 78 4.87 -12.84 -1.72
C ARG A 78 5.21 -11.77 -0.70
N TYR A 79 6.50 -11.56 -0.45
CA TYR A 79 6.97 -10.44 0.34
C TYR A 79 6.64 -9.09 -0.31
N LYS A 80 6.34 -8.08 0.51
CA LYS A 80 6.16 -6.68 0.07
C LYS A 80 6.61 -5.74 1.18
N THR A 81 7.58 -4.89 0.88
CA THR A 81 8.03 -3.80 1.76
C THR A 81 6.86 -2.98 2.28
N CYS A 82 6.58 -3.06 3.58
CA CYS A 82 5.52 -2.30 4.24
C CYS A 82 5.43 -2.69 5.72
N GLY A 83 5.36 -1.76 6.63
CA GLY A 83 5.13 -2.06 8.05
C GLY A 83 3.84 -2.84 8.35
N GLY A 84 2.90 -2.93 7.39
CA GLY A 84 1.69 -3.74 7.53
C GLY A 84 0.65 -3.16 8.51
N GLY A 85 0.63 -1.84 8.69
CA GLY A 85 -0.33 -1.17 9.58
C GLY A 85 -1.71 -1.02 8.94
N ILE A 86 -2.70 -1.72 9.47
CA ILE A 86 -4.11 -1.65 9.05
C ILE A 86 -4.86 -0.70 9.98
N ILE A 87 -5.28 0.44 9.45
CA ILE A 87 -6.07 1.46 10.13
C ILE A 87 -7.58 1.26 9.92
N GLY A 88 -8.42 2.06 10.60
CA GLY A 88 -9.88 1.99 10.47
C GLY A 88 -10.37 2.04 9.03
N PRO A 89 -9.98 3.05 8.22
CA PRO A 89 -10.39 3.15 6.82
C PRO A 89 -10.01 1.93 5.96
N SER A 90 -8.88 1.26 6.29
CA SER A 90 -8.51 -0.01 5.63
C SER A 90 -9.49 -1.13 6.00
N ARG A 91 -9.80 -1.28 7.31
CA ARG A 91 -10.73 -2.31 7.78
C ARG A 91 -12.13 -2.16 7.18
N ASP A 92 -12.63 -0.92 7.14
CA ASP A 92 -13.95 -0.59 6.61
C ASP A 92 -14.06 -0.80 5.09
N SER A 93 -12.93 -1.03 4.41
CA SER A 93 -12.83 -1.22 2.96
C SER A 93 -12.53 -2.65 2.54
N LEU A 94 -12.42 -3.56 3.51
CA LEU A 94 -12.23 -4.99 3.25
C LEU A 94 -13.52 -5.64 2.73
N PRO A 95 -13.43 -6.75 1.98
CA PRO A 95 -14.59 -7.56 1.63
C PRO A 95 -15.41 -7.96 2.86
N PRO A 96 -16.73 -8.22 2.70
CA PRO A 96 -17.52 -8.83 3.76
C PRO A 96 -16.85 -10.11 4.28
N ASP A 97 -16.95 -10.36 5.58
CA ASP A 97 -16.42 -11.57 6.27
C ASP A 97 -14.90 -11.77 6.17
N PHE A 98 -14.16 -10.75 5.72
CA PHE A 98 -12.72 -10.81 5.64
C PHE A 98 -12.07 -10.86 7.02
N VAL A 99 -11.42 -11.97 7.35
CA VAL A 99 -10.68 -12.14 8.59
C VAL A 99 -9.26 -11.63 8.44
N LEU A 100 -8.90 -10.57 9.19
CA LEU A 100 -7.55 -10.02 9.19
C LEU A 100 -6.55 -11.00 9.80
N PRO A 101 -5.43 -11.33 9.12
CA PRO A 101 -4.33 -12.12 9.67
C PRO A 101 -3.46 -11.26 10.61
N LEU A 102 -3.97 -10.99 11.80
CA LEU A 102 -3.33 -10.08 12.73
C LEU A 102 -2.07 -10.69 13.35
N GLN A 103 -0.96 -9.98 13.25
CA GLN A 103 0.27 -10.25 13.97
C GLN A 103 0.31 -9.53 15.33
N ASP A 104 -0.37 -8.39 15.44
CA ASP A 104 -0.54 -7.66 16.70
C ASP A 104 -1.76 -6.72 16.64
N ARG A 105 -2.28 -6.39 17.83
CA ARG A 105 -3.38 -5.45 18.06
C ARG A 105 -2.86 -4.24 18.83
N VAL A 106 -2.65 -3.13 18.16
CA VAL A 106 -2.03 -1.95 18.73
C VAL A 106 -3.04 -1.03 19.40
N HIS A 107 -2.82 -0.77 20.67
CA HIS A 107 -3.60 0.15 21.49
C HIS A 107 -2.79 1.34 22.03
N ALA A 108 -1.49 1.37 21.76
CA ALA A 108 -0.60 2.42 22.21
C ALA A 108 0.34 2.88 21.10
N VAL A 109 0.70 4.16 21.13
CA VAL A 109 1.73 4.74 20.29
C VAL A 109 2.75 5.44 21.18
N THR A 110 4.01 5.09 21.02
CA THR A 110 5.13 5.80 21.58
C THR A 110 5.64 6.77 20.54
N PHE A 111 5.56 8.05 20.85
CA PHE A 111 6.14 9.11 20.02
C PHE A 111 7.51 9.50 20.56
N ALA A 112 8.46 9.71 19.67
CA ALA A 112 9.76 10.30 19.97
C ALA A 112 10.07 11.42 18.99
N TYR A 113 10.95 12.32 19.36
CA TYR A 113 11.50 13.35 18.49
C TYR A 113 13.01 13.23 18.45
N ASN A 114 13.53 12.73 17.36
CA ASN A 114 14.94 12.41 17.13
C ASN A 114 15.55 11.57 18.29
N GLY A 115 14.85 10.50 18.68
CA GLY A 115 15.23 9.61 19.77
C GLY A 115 15.08 10.18 21.19
N ARG A 116 14.51 11.37 21.33
CA ARG A 116 14.34 12.08 22.62
C ARG A 116 12.88 12.45 22.85
N PHE A 117 12.57 13.01 24.02
CA PHE A 117 11.23 13.51 24.38
C PHE A 117 10.12 12.45 24.16
N THR A 118 10.41 11.25 24.59
CA THR A 118 9.55 10.08 24.36
C THR A 118 8.27 10.15 25.22
N ARG A 119 7.12 9.94 24.60
CA ARG A 119 5.82 9.87 25.27
C ARG A 119 4.96 8.78 24.70
N THR A 120 4.43 7.89 25.54
CA THR A 120 3.45 6.87 25.14
C THR A 120 2.04 7.37 25.41
N ARG A 121 1.19 7.32 24.39
CA ARG A 121 -0.25 7.57 24.46
C ARG A 121 -1.01 6.28 24.22
N ARG A 122 -2.12 6.07 24.95
CA ARG A 122 -2.92 4.85 24.89
C ARG A 122 -4.36 5.14 24.49
N SER A 123 -4.98 4.17 23.81
CA SER A 123 -6.38 4.19 23.42
C SER A 123 -7.09 2.95 23.96
N LYS A 124 -8.33 3.10 24.41
CA LYS A 124 -9.18 1.95 24.78
C LYS A 124 -9.56 1.09 23.57
N ARG A 125 -9.69 1.71 22.40
CA ARG A 125 -9.98 1.05 21.12
C ARG A 125 -8.70 0.81 20.34
N MET A 126 -8.67 -0.26 19.56
CA MET A 126 -7.55 -0.57 18.67
C MET A 126 -7.28 0.58 17.71
N LEU A 127 -6.01 0.98 17.60
CA LEU A 127 -5.52 2.01 16.68
C LEU A 127 -5.09 1.38 15.35
N PHE A 128 -4.25 0.35 15.43
CA PHE A 128 -3.73 -0.38 14.29
C PHE A 128 -3.93 -1.89 14.48
N GLY A 129 -4.27 -2.60 13.41
CA GLY A 129 -3.99 -4.03 13.30
C GLY A 129 -2.69 -4.19 12.50
N LEU A 130 -1.74 -4.97 12.99
CA LEU A 130 -0.51 -5.25 12.26
C LEU A 130 -0.61 -6.59 11.56
N VAL A 131 -0.22 -6.65 10.29
CA VAL A 131 -0.29 -7.86 9.46
C VAL A 131 1.04 -8.08 8.73
N ASN A 132 1.33 -9.33 8.40
CA ASN A 132 2.32 -9.65 7.38
C ASN A 132 1.68 -9.51 6.01
N ARG A 133 2.38 -8.81 5.09
CA ARG A 133 1.83 -8.47 3.77
C ARG A 133 1.69 -9.67 2.84
N ASP A 134 2.49 -10.69 3.00
CA ASP A 134 2.40 -11.94 2.25
C ASP A 134 1.05 -12.64 2.52
N GLU A 135 0.70 -12.82 3.78
CA GLU A 135 -0.57 -13.44 4.17
C GLU A 135 -1.77 -12.52 3.90
N PHE A 136 -1.64 -11.23 4.22
CA PHE A 136 -2.73 -10.27 3.98
C PHE A 136 -3.08 -10.14 2.50
N ASP A 137 -2.07 -9.99 1.63
CA ASP A 137 -2.29 -9.88 0.19
C ASP A 137 -2.83 -11.19 -0.38
N LEU A 138 -2.36 -12.36 0.08
CA LEU A 138 -2.89 -13.67 -0.30
C LEU A 138 -4.40 -13.79 0.04
N ARG A 139 -4.81 -13.40 1.24
CA ARG A 139 -6.24 -13.45 1.62
C ARG A 139 -7.11 -12.50 0.77
N LEU A 140 -6.60 -11.34 0.37
CA LEU A 140 -7.31 -10.45 -0.56
C LEU A 140 -7.47 -11.09 -1.94
N VAL A 141 -6.44 -11.76 -2.44
CA VAL A 141 -6.48 -12.52 -3.69
C VAL A 141 -7.51 -13.65 -3.59
N GLN A 142 -7.52 -14.39 -2.48
CA GLN A 142 -8.50 -15.47 -2.24
C GLN A 142 -9.94 -14.91 -2.23
N ALA A 143 -10.17 -13.77 -1.59
CA ALA A 143 -11.49 -13.12 -1.60
C ALA A 143 -11.92 -12.72 -3.02
N ALA A 144 -11.00 -12.22 -3.86
CA ALA A 144 -11.29 -11.92 -5.26
C ALA A 144 -11.64 -13.18 -6.05
N LYS A 145 -10.91 -14.29 -5.84
CA LYS A 145 -11.21 -15.59 -6.46
C LYS A 145 -12.56 -16.14 -6.01
N GLN A 146 -12.89 -16.05 -4.72
CA GLN A 146 -14.19 -16.47 -4.19
C GLN A 146 -15.36 -15.65 -4.80
N ALA A 147 -15.13 -14.40 -5.14
CA ALA A 147 -16.08 -13.56 -5.86
C ALA A 147 -16.20 -13.90 -7.36
N GLY A 148 -15.36 -14.80 -7.90
CA GLY A 148 -15.40 -15.25 -9.30
C GLY A 148 -14.27 -14.71 -10.18
N ALA A 149 -13.27 -13.99 -9.65
CA ALA A 149 -12.14 -13.56 -10.45
C ALA A 149 -11.17 -14.72 -10.75
N VAL A 150 -10.70 -14.80 -11.99
CA VAL A 150 -9.66 -15.75 -12.42
C VAL A 150 -8.28 -15.11 -12.18
N LEU A 151 -7.43 -15.76 -11.39
CA LEU A 151 -6.05 -15.31 -11.15
C LEU A 151 -5.08 -16.03 -12.08
N VAL A 152 -4.20 -15.25 -12.72
CA VAL A 152 -3.03 -15.79 -13.44
C VAL A 152 -1.77 -15.07 -12.93
N THR A 153 -0.88 -15.85 -12.34
CA THR A 153 0.42 -15.39 -11.80
C THR A 153 1.55 -15.63 -12.80
N GLY A 154 2.75 -15.10 -12.52
CA GLY A 154 3.89 -15.20 -13.44
C GLY A 154 3.69 -14.38 -14.73
N VAL A 155 2.82 -13.36 -14.72
CA VAL A 155 2.52 -12.52 -15.89
C VAL A 155 3.06 -11.11 -15.68
N THR A 156 4.18 -10.81 -16.32
CA THR A 156 4.70 -9.44 -16.35
C THR A 156 4.11 -8.69 -17.54
N VAL A 157 3.19 -7.75 -17.26
CA VAL A 157 2.58 -6.93 -18.32
C VAL A 157 3.61 -5.95 -18.89
N SER A 158 3.75 -5.94 -20.22
CA SER A 158 4.65 -5.06 -20.97
C SER A 158 3.95 -3.81 -21.49
N GLY A 159 2.66 -3.87 -21.78
CA GLY A 159 1.90 -2.74 -22.31
C GLY A 159 0.42 -3.01 -22.44
N VAL A 160 -0.29 -1.94 -22.83
CA VAL A 160 -1.72 -1.97 -23.15
C VAL A 160 -1.97 -1.16 -24.41
N GLU A 161 -2.87 -1.64 -25.25
CA GLU A 161 -3.25 -1.00 -26.50
C GLU A 161 -4.77 -1.03 -26.68
N GLN A 162 -5.38 0.10 -27.01
CA GLN A 162 -6.81 0.16 -27.30
C GLN A 162 -7.05 -0.23 -28.77
N ARG A 163 -7.97 -1.16 -29.02
CA ARG A 163 -8.24 -1.72 -30.35
C ARG A 163 -9.71 -1.61 -30.76
N GLY A 164 -9.94 -1.82 -32.05
CA GLY A 164 -11.24 -1.78 -32.67
C GLY A 164 -11.73 -0.37 -33.04
N GLY A 165 -12.70 -0.29 -33.96
CA GLY A 165 -13.43 0.95 -34.25
C GLY A 165 -14.09 1.45 -32.95
N ASP A 166 -14.00 2.76 -32.68
CA ASP A 166 -14.44 3.36 -31.42
C ASP A 166 -13.75 2.82 -30.15
N HIS A 167 -12.56 2.19 -30.27
CA HIS A 167 -11.79 1.64 -29.17
C HIS A 167 -12.64 0.76 -28.23
N ARG A 168 -13.32 -0.26 -28.82
CA ARG A 168 -14.26 -1.12 -28.06
C ARG A 168 -13.58 -2.05 -27.08
N THR A 169 -12.29 -2.39 -27.30
CA THR A 169 -11.51 -3.29 -26.45
C THR A 169 -10.11 -2.75 -26.17
N VAL A 170 -9.46 -3.35 -25.19
CA VAL A 170 -8.06 -3.10 -24.80
C VAL A 170 -7.35 -4.44 -24.81
N VAL A 171 -6.19 -4.50 -25.44
CA VAL A 171 -5.29 -5.65 -25.37
C VAL A 171 -4.20 -5.38 -24.37
N VAL A 172 -4.06 -6.26 -23.38
CA VAL A 172 -2.98 -6.30 -22.39
C VAL A 172 -1.95 -7.30 -22.88
N THR A 173 -0.71 -6.86 -23.09
CA THR A 173 0.38 -7.71 -23.57
C THR A 173 1.38 -7.98 -22.44
N ALA A 174 1.78 -9.23 -22.29
CA ALA A 174 2.82 -9.66 -21.36
C ALA A 174 4.20 -9.74 -22.03
N THR A 175 5.26 -9.77 -21.25
CA THR A 175 6.66 -9.86 -21.73
C THR A 175 6.98 -11.21 -22.38
N ASP A 176 6.22 -12.25 -22.09
CA ASP A 176 6.34 -13.60 -22.63
C ASP A 176 5.52 -13.83 -23.92
N GLY A 177 4.90 -12.77 -24.44
CA GLY A 177 4.09 -12.80 -25.67
C GLY A 177 2.63 -13.14 -25.47
N ARG A 178 2.19 -13.54 -24.27
CA ARG A 178 0.76 -13.72 -23.98
C ARG A 178 0.03 -12.39 -24.12
N SER A 179 -1.21 -12.44 -24.59
CA SER A 179 -2.07 -11.28 -24.70
C SER A 179 -3.49 -11.59 -24.22
N PHE A 180 -4.12 -10.61 -23.61
CA PHE A 180 -5.45 -10.73 -23.03
C PHE A 180 -6.30 -9.56 -23.49
N GLU A 181 -7.45 -9.85 -24.10
CA GLU A 181 -8.36 -8.83 -24.60
C GLU A 181 -9.47 -8.55 -23.58
N ALA A 182 -9.77 -7.29 -23.31
CA ALA A 182 -10.76 -6.87 -22.34
C ALA A 182 -11.57 -5.67 -22.82
N ARG A 183 -12.78 -5.50 -22.26
CA ARG A 183 -13.61 -4.31 -22.47
C ARG A 183 -13.19 -3.14 -21.60
N ALA A 184 -12.56 -3.41 -20.45
CA ALA A 184 -11.94 -2.42 -19.58
C ALA A 184 -10.71 -2.99 -18.89
N VAL A 185 -9.75 -2.11 -18.53
CA VAL A 185 -8.53 -2.50 -17.80
C VAL A 185 -8.38 -1.66 -16.56
N VAL A 186 -7.99 -2.28 -15.44
CA VAL A 186 -7.57 -1.59 -14.21
C VAL A 186 -6.09 -1.81 -13.98
N GLY A 187 -5.29 -0.74 -14.02
CA GLY A 187 -3.88 -0.76 -13.64
C GLY A 187 -3.73 -0.60 -12.13
N ALA A 188 -3.23 -1.63 -11.47
CA ALA A 188 -2.92 -1.69 -10.05
C ALA A 188 -1.52 -2.27 -9.80
N ASP A 189 -0.61 -2.04 -10.75
CA ASP A 189 0.73 -2.63 -10.87
C ASP A 189 1.80 -1.90 -10.03
N GLY A 190 1.38 -1.08 -9.08
CA GLY A 190 2.23 -0.43 -8.07
C GLY A 190 2.93 0.84 -8.57
N SER A 191 3.76 1.44 -7.70
CA SER A 191 4.38 2.75 -7.93
C SER A 191 5.36 2.80 -9.12
N ALA A 192 5.91 1.66 -9.55
CA ALA A 192 6.78 1.53 -10.72
C ALA A 192 6.06 0.94 -11.93
N GLY A 193 4.73 0.79 -11.85
CA GLY A 193 3.90 0.15 -12.84
C GLY A 193 3.93 0.79 -14.22
N ARG A 194 3.63 0.00 -15.24
CA ARG A 194 3.61 0.44 -16.64
C ARG A 194 2.28 1.06 -17.02
N ILE A 195 1.18 0.59 -16.38
CA ILE A 195 -0.16 1.08 -16.70
C ILE A 195 -0.34 2.52 -16.25
N GLY A 196 0.21 2.90 -15.08
CA GLY A 196 0.24 4.30 -14.65
C GLY A 196 0.92 5.22 -15.67
N ARG A 197 2.05 4.79 -16.25
CA ARG A 197 2.75 5.53 -17.33
C ARG A 197 1.94 5.60 -18.60
N HIS A 198 1.27 4.51 -19.01
CA HIS A 198 0.40 4.50 -20.18
C HIS A 198 -0.75 5.51 -20.04
N VAL A 199 -1.34 5.61 -18.86
CA VAL A 199 -2.40 6.59 -18.56
C VAL A 199 -1.85 8.02 -18.53
N GLY A 200 -0.56 8.21 -18.21
CA GLY A 200 0.09 9.51 -18.09
C GLY A 200 0.12 10.03 -16.65
N VAL A 201 0.15 9.14 -15.67
CA VAL A 201 0.22 9.52 -14.24
C VAL A 201 1.53 10.25 -13.96
N THR A 202 1.42 11.41 -13.31
CA THR A 202 2.54 12.25 -12.87
C THR A 202 2.55 12.37 -11.35
N PHE A 203 3.74 12.60 -10.80
CA PHE A 203 3.97 12.63 -9.34
C PHE A 203 4.64 13.95 -8.96
N ASP A 204 4.22 14.55 -7.85
CA ASP A 204 4.82 15.75 -7.27
C ASP A 204 5.55 15.47 -5.94
N GLN A 205 5.42 14.26 -5.41
CA GLN A 205 6.15 13.80 -4.22
C GLN A 205 6.63 12.37 -4.46
N ILE A 206 7.93 12.15 -4.21
CA ILE A 206 8.56 10.82 -4.25
C ILE A 206 9.42 10.69 -3.01
N ASP A 207 9.14 9.68 -2.19
CA ASP A 207 9.86 9.41 -0.95
C ASP A 207 10.41 7.98 -0.96
N LEU A 208 11.49 7.75 -0.22
CA LEU A 208 12.11 6.45 -0.09
C LEU A 208 11.89 5.88 1.31
N GLY A 209 11.17 4.77 1.38
CA GLY A 209 11.08 3.94 2.58
C GLY A 209 12.07 2.78 2.53
N LEU A 210 12.81 2.57 3.62
CA LEU A 210 13.63 1.40 3.86
C LEU A 210 13.19 0.73 5.15
N GLU A 211 13.19 -0.59 5.17
CA GLU A 211 12.83 -1.36 6.36
C GLU A 211 13.67 -2.63 6.52
N ALA A 212 13.73 -3.09 7.76
CA ALA A 212 14.33 -4.34 8.17
C ALA A 212 13.33 -5.15 8.99
N GLU A 213 13.15 -6.43 8.64
CA GLU A 213 12.44 -7.40 9.47
C GLU A 213 13.45 -8.04 10.43
N ILE A 214 13.32 -7.78 11.72
CA ILE A 214 14.27 -8.18 12.73
C ILE A 214 13.63 -9.23 13.65
N PRO A 215 14.00 -10.52 13.51
CA PRO A 215 13.65 -11.53 14.49
C PRO A 215 14.22 -11.18 15.84
N VAL A 216 13.43 -11.29 16.91
CA VAL A 216 13.86 -10.93 18.26
C VAL A 216 13.43 -12.00 19.28
N PRO A 217 14.17 -12.16 20.41
CA PRO A 217 13.75 -13.03 21.49
C PRO A 217 12.36 -12.68 22.03
N ALA A 218 11.66 -13.68 22.58
CA ALA A 218 10.30 -13.54 23.10
C ALA A 218 10.15 -12.42 24.14
N GLU A 219 11.16 -12.16 24.93
CA GLU A 219 11.17 -11.06 25.92
C GLU A 219 11.09 -9.69 25.23
N ILE A 220 11.89 -9.47 24.18
CA ILE A 220 11.90 -8.23 23.40
C ILE A 220 10.57 -8.11 22.65
N SER A 221 10.09 -9.18 22.01
CA SER A 221 8.79 -9.20 21.33
C SER A 221 7.66 -8.78 22.28
N ARG A 222 7.60 -9.36 23.49
CA ARG A 222 6.62 -8.98 24.53
C ARG A 222 6.75 -7.52 24.97
N HIS A 223 7.96 -6.99 25.06
CA HIS A 223 8.19 -5.57 25.41
C HIS A 223 7.53 -4.62 24.39
N TRP A 224 7.51 -4.99 23.12
CA TRP A 224 6.92 -4.18 22.03
C TRP A 224 5.43 -4.45 21.80
N ALA A 225 4.88 -5.56 22.31
CA ALA A 225 3.51 -5.99 22.06
C ALA A 225 2.46 -4.90 22.35
N GLY A 226 1.49 -4.79 21.46
CA GLY A 226 0.36 -3.84 21.56
C GLY A 226 0.74 -2.36 21.38
N ARG A 227 1.97 -2.05 20.96
CA ARG A 227 2.50 -0.70 20.89
C ARG A 227 3.39 -0.50 19.66
N ILE A 228 3.12 0.52 18.87
CA ILE A 228 4.04 1.00 17.83
C ILE A 228 4.91 2.14 18.36
N HIS A 229 6.06 2.35 17.71
CA HIS A 229 6.92 3.50 17.93
C HIS A 229 6.99 4.35 16.66
N LEU A 230 6.84 5.67 16.83
CA LEU A 230 7.00 6.65 15.76
C LEU A 230 8.01 7.71 16.23
N ASP A 231 9.13 7.79 15.55
CA ASP A 231 10.18 8.78 15.83
C ASP A 231 10.22 9.80 14.68
N TRP A 232 9.90 11.06 15.00
CA TRP A 232 10.08 12.16 14.07
C TRP A 232 11.57 12.37 13.87
N GLY A 233 12.09 11.88 12.74
CA GLY A 233 13.51 11.75 12.50
C GLY A 233 14.28 13.06 12.31
N PRO A 234 15.61 12.99 12.10
CA PRO A 234 16.47 14.14 11.96
C PRO A 234 16.27 14.90 10.63
N LEU A 235 15.60 14.29 9.67
CA LEU A 235 15.37 14.86 8.34
C LEU A 235 13.96 15.44 8.25
N PRO A 236 13.78 16.65 7.67
CA PRO A 236 12.45 17.24 7.49
C PRO A 236 11.49 16.30 6.76
N GLY A 237 10.26 16.19 7.23
CA GLY A 237 9.24 15.34 6.63
C GLY A 237 9.46 13.82 6.73
N SER A 238 10.55 13.41 7.43
CA SER A 238 10.94 12.00 7.60
C SER A 238 10.57 11.49 8.99
N TYR A 239 10.40 10.18 9.11
CA TYR A 239 10.20 9.53 10.40
C TYR A 239 10.67 8.07 10.36
N GLY A 240 10.93 7.51 11.56
CA GLY A 240 11.15 6.09 11.77
C GLY A 240 9.97 5.43 12.45
N TRP A 241 9.80 4.14 12.25
CA TRP A 241 8.77 3.35 12.92
C TRP A 241 9.30 2.00 13.41
N VAL A 242 8.65 1.47 14.47
CA VAL A 242 8.75 0.06 14.87
C VAL A 242 7.35 -0.50 14.98
N PHE A 243 7.07 -1.55 14.22
CA PHE A 243 5.82 -2.28 14.20
C PHE A 243 6.06 -3.72 14.65
N PRO A 244 5.58 -4.12 15.84
CA PRO A 244 5.76 -5.48 16.32
C PRO A 244 4.90 -6.48 15.53
N LYS A 245 5.48 -7.64 15.28
CA LYS A 245 4.84 -8.82 14.70
C LYS A 245 4.92 -9.93 15.76
N THR A 246 4.13 -9.80 16.82
CA THR A 246 4.27 -10.63 18.02
C THR A 246 4.01 -12.11 17.77
N GLU A 247 3.08 -12.45 16.87
CA GLU A 247 2.80 -13.84 16.50
C GLU A 247 3.98 -14.50 15.76
N SER A 248 4.72 -13.75 14.94
CA SER A 248 5.92 -14.24 14.24
C SER A 248 7.23 -13.97 14.99
N GLY A 249 7.19 -13.30 16.16
CA GLY A 249 8.37 -13.01 16.96
C GLY A 249 9.35 -12.03 16.29
N SER A 250 8.87 -11.08 15.49
CA SER A 250 9.73 -10.13 14.79
C SER A 250 9.27 -8.68 14.98
N LEU A 251 10.15 -7.74 14.63
CA LEU A 251 9.88 -6.31 14.56
C LEU A 251 10.13 -5.84 13.13
N THR A 252 9.16 -5.17 12.51
CA THR A 252 9.41 -4.38 11.30
C THR A 252 9.91 -3.02 11.74
N VAL A 253 11.20 -2.75 11.50
CA VAL A 253 11.84 -1.46 11.79
C VAL A 253 12.10 -0.75 10.49
N GLY A 254 11.61 0.47 10.33
CA GLY A 254 11.82 1.18 9.09
C GLY A 254 11.97 2.68 9.28
N VAL A 255 12.42 3.33 8.22
CA VAL A 255 12.49 4.78 8.10
C VAL A 255 11.94 5.20 6.73
N ILE A 256 11.37 6.40 6.67
CA ILE A 256 11.02 7.03 5.41
C ILE A 256 11.68 8.40 5.32
N SER A 257 12.33 8.65 4.20
CA SER A 257 12.97 9.93 3.89
C SER A 257 12.19 10.65 2.82
N ALA A 258 11.73 11.86 3.13
CA ALA A 258 11.16 12.75 2.15
C ALA A 258 12.22 13.12 1.10
N ARG A 259 11.91 12.92 -0.20
CA ARG A 259 12.83 13.16 -1.33
C ARG A 259 14.14 12.39 -1.17
N GLY A 260 14.05 11.11 -0.76
CA GLY A 260 15.15 10.34 -0.21
C GLY A 260 16.30 10.06 -1.19
N ASP A 261 17.50 10.40 -0.74
CA ASP A 261 18.75 9.83 -1.20
C ASP A 261 18.94 8.44 -0.59
N GLY A 262 19.31 7.45 -1.42
CA GLY A 262 19.41 6.04 -1.01
C GLY A 262 20.45 5.81 0.10
N GLU A 263 21.63 6.40 -0.03
CA GLU A 263 22.72 6.22 0.94
C GLU A 263 22.42 6.87 2.28
N ARG A 264 21.91 8.10 2.24
CA ARG A 264 21.47 8.83 3.45
C ARG A 264 20.33 8.14 4.16
N THR A 265 19.41 7.51 3.41
CA THR A 265 18.29 6.76 3.99
C THR A 265 18.78 5.46 4.63
N LYS A 266 19.75 4.76 4.04
CA LYS A 266 20.39 3.59 4.66
C LYS A 266 21.09 3.95 5.96
N GLN A 267 21.86 5.04 5.96
CA GLN A 267 22.51 5.52 7.17
C GLN A 267 21.48 5.87 8.26
N TYR A 268 20.37 6.50 7.88
CA TYR A 268 19.30 6.81 8.81
C TYR A 268 18.67 5.55 9.42
N LEU A 269 18.43 4.50 8.61
CA LEU A 269 17.91 3.22 9.11
C LEU A 269 18.88 2.56 10.08
N ALA A 270 20.18 2.49 9.73
CA ALA A 270 21.21 1.90 10.58
C ALA A 270 21.34 2.63 11.92
N ASP A 271 21.33 3.97 11.90
CA ASP A 271 21.37 4.79 13.11
C ASP A 271 20.11 4.62 13.96
N TYR A 272 18.96 4.46 13.33
CA TYR A 272 17.70 4.25 14.02
C TYR A 272 17.67 2.87 14.71
N ILE A 273 18.07 1.80 14.02
CA ILE A 273 18.21 0.44 14.59
C ILE A 273 19.17 0.45 15.78
N ARG A 274 20.31 1.16 15.67
CA ARG A 274 21.29 1.29 16.75
C ARG A 274 20.71 2.01 17.96
N ARG A 275 19.99 3.12 17.75
CA ARG A 275 19.32 3.88 18.84
C ARG A 275 18.26 3.08 19.57
N LEU A 276 17.60 2.16 18.89
CA LEU A 276 16.61 1.24 19.48
C LEU A 276 17.24 0.10 20.27
N GLY A 277 18.60 -0.05 20.26
CA GLY A 277 19.28 -1.17 20.88
C GLY A 277 19.14 -2.50 20.13
N LEU A 278 18.78 -2.44 18.86
CA LEU A 278 18.51 -3.63 18.03
C LEU A 278 19.68 -4.03 17.11
N ALA A 279 20.81 -3.32 17.16
CA ALA A 279 21.96 -3.58 16.27
C ALA A 279 22.64 -4.97 16.49
N GLY A 280 22.36 -5.63 17.61
CA GLY A 280 22.86 -6.99 17.88
C GLY A 280 22.03 -8.11 17.21
N PHE A 281 20.93 -7.78 16.55
CA PHE A 281 20.06 -8.76 15.87
C PHE A 281 20.20 -8.64 14.36
N THR A 282 20.37 -9.79 13.70
CA THR A 282 20.50 -9.83 12.23
C THR A 282 19.11 -9.76 11.59
N PRO A 283 18.85 -8.80 10.70
CA PRO A 283 17.61 -8.79 9.93
C PRO A 283 17.44 -10.05 9.07
N SER A 284 16.25 -10.61 9.03
CA SER A 284 15.91 -11.69 8.09
C SER A 284 15.65 -11.17 6.68
N VAL A 285 15.17 -9.92 6.57
CA VAL A 285 14.92 -9.23 5.31
C VAL A 285 15.27 -7.75 5.47
N GLU A 286 15.96 -7.19 4.48
CA GLU A 286 16.09 -5.75 4.28
C GLU A 286 15.53 -5.37 2.92
N SER A 287 14.70 -4.34 2.89
CA SER A 287 14.02 -3.96 1.65
C SER A 287 13.73 -2.48 1.57
N GLY A 288 13.43 -2.01 0.36
CA GLY A 288 13.11 -0.61 0.10
C GLY A 288 11.97 -0.44 -0.90
N HIS A 289 11.26 0.66 -0.74
CA HIS A 289 10.17 1.03 -1.62
C HIS A 289 10.09 2.52 -1.85
N LEU A 290 9.93 2.91 -3.13
CA LEU A 290 9.60 4.29 -3.49
C LEU A 290 8.09 4.51 -3.38
N THR A 291 7.69 5.39 -2.49
CA THR A 291 6.31 5.87 -2.40
C THR A 291 6.14 7.10 -3.28
N ARG A 292 5.00 7.20 -3.97
CA ARG A 292 4.75 8.26 -4.94
C ARG A 292 3.36 8.83 -4.76
N CYS A 293 3.27 10.14 -4.49
CA CYS A 293 2.00 10.85 -4.50
C CYS A 293 1.81 11.57 -5.83
N ARG A 294 0.62 11.42 -6.41
CA ARG A 294 0.25 12.03 -7.68
C ARG A 294 0.20 13.54 -7.62
N ALA A 295 0.51 14.20 -8.73
CA ALA A 295 0.12 15.58 -8.95
C ALA A 295 -1.41 15.70 -9.02
N GLU A 296 -1.95 16.84 -8.58
CA GLU A 296 -3.41 17.01 -8.42
C GLU A 296 -4.18 16.83 -9.74
N ASP A 297 -3.62 17.32 -10.85
CA ASP A 297 -4.23 17.24 -12.18
C ASP A 297 -3.84 15.98 -12.95
N SER A 298 -3.05 15.11 -12.36
CA SER A 298 -2.64 13.84 -12.97
C SER A 298 -3.87 13.03 -13.40
N PRO A 299 -3.87 12.41 -14.60
CA PRO A 299 -5.01 11.60 -15.07
C PRO A 299 -5.20 10.34 -14.24
N LEU A 300 -6.44 9.85 -14.18
CA LEU A 300 -6.85 8.61 -13.52
C LEU A 300 -7.31 7.54 -14.51
N SER A 301 -7.40 7.92 -15.78
CA SER A 301 -7.81 7.03 -16.87
C SER A 301 -7.35 7.54 -18.22
N ARG A 302 -7.23 6.61 -19.16
CA ARG A 302 -7.02 6.90 -20.58
C ARG A 302 -7.86 5.92 -21.40
N GLY A 303 -8.92 6.43 -22.08
CA GLY A 303 -9.90 5.57 -22.73
C GLY A 303 -10.48 4.55 -21.77
N ARG A 304 -10.41 3.27 -22.08
CA ARG A 304 -10.94 2.15 -21.27
C ARG A 304 -9.99 1.64 -20.19
N VAL A 305 -8.89 2.35 -19.93
CA VAL A 305 -7.87 2.01 -18.92
C VAL A 305 -7.99 2.94 -17.73
N LEU A 306 -8.27 2.40 -16.54
CA LEU A 306 -8.30 3.09 -15.25
C LEU A 306 -7.06 2.72 -14.42
N VAL A 307 -6.66 3.56 -13.47
CA VAL A 307 -5.56 3.26 -12.54
C VAL A 307 -5.98 3.47 -11.10
N ALA A 308 -5.50 2.60 -10.18
CA ALA A 308 -5.81 2.62 -8.76
C ALA A 308 -4.57 2.39 -7.88
N GLY A 309 -4.67 2.71 -6.59
CA GLY A 309 -3.58 2.56 -5.63
C GLY A 309 -2.31 3.30 -6.04
N ASP A 310 -1.16 2.70 -5.75
CA ASP A 310 0.15 3.29 -6.05
C ASP A 310 0.38 3.52 -7.56
N ALA A 311 -0.24 2.73 -8.44
CA ALA A 311 -0.18 2.93 -9.88
C ALA A 311 -0.82 4.27 -10.31
N ALA A 312 -1.78 4.75 -9.53
CA ALA A 312 -2.40 6.07 -9.68
C ALA A 312 -1.75 7.15 -8.82
N GLY A 313 -0.72 6.82 -8.03
CA GLY A 313 -0.12 7.73 -7.05
C GLY A 313 -1.06 8.11 -5.91
N LEU A 314 -1.97 7.23 -5.56
CA LEU A 314 -2.93 7.43 -4.47
C LEU A 314 -2.32 6.92 -3.16
N LEU A 315 -1.82 7.84 -2.36
CA LEU A 315 -1.13 7.62 -1.09
C LEU A 315 -1.36 8.83 -0.19
N GLU A 316 -1.46 8.62 1.12
CA GLU A 316 -1.53 9.74 2.07
C GLU A 316 -0.15 10.44 2.16
N PRO A 317 -0.07 11.74 1.82
CA PRO A 317 1.22 12.39 1.61
C PRO A 317 2.09 12.54 2.86
N TRP A 318 1.51 12.66 4.07
CA TRP A 318 2.26 12.87 5.31
C TRP A 318 2.67 11.56 5.98
N THR A 319 1.72 10.66 6.18
CA THR A 319 1.94 9.38 6.88
C THR A 319 2.43 8.26 5.97
N ARG A 320 2.35 8.46 4.66
CA ARG A 320 2.62 7.46 3.60
C ARG A 320 1.76 6.19 3.76
N GLU A 321 0.59 6.34 4.39
CA GLU A 321 -0.39 5.27 4.45
C GLU A 321 -0.96 5.03 3.05
N GLY A 322 -0.81 3.81 2.55
CA GLY A 322 -1.22 3.42 1.19
C GLY A 322 -2.26 2.31 1.14
N ILE A 323 -2.39 1.49 2.20
CA ILE A 323 -3.27 0.31 2.17
C ILE A 323 -4.73 0.72 2.07
N SER A 324 -5.21 1.72 2.84
CA SER A 324 -6.59 2.17 2.74
C SER A 324 -6.88 2.85 1.40
N TYR A 325 -5.91 3.61 0.90
CA TYR A 325 -6.02 4.24 -0.42
C TYR A 325 -6.10 3.19 -1.53
N ALA A 326 -5.28 2.14 -1.44
CA ALA A 326 -5.28 1.03 -2.38
C ALA A 326 -6.62 0.29 -2.38
N LEU A 327 -7.13 -0.11 -1.21
CA LEU A 327 -8.40 -0.82 -1.08
C LEU A 327 -9.57 0.03 -1.59
N ARG A 328 -9.67 1.28 -1.14
CA ARG A 328 -10.76 2.21 -1.49
C ARG A 328 -10.76 2.56 -2.98
N SER A 329 -9.60 2.91 -3.54
CA SER A 329 -9.47 3.22 -4.96
C SER A 329 -9.62 1.99 -5.84
N GLY A 330 -9.14 0.84 -5.39
CA GLY A 330 -9.31 -0.44 -6.08
C GLY A 330 -10.78 -0.81 -6.22
N ARG A 331 -11.55 -0.77 -5.12
CA ARG A 331 -12.99 -1.01 -5.14
C ARG A 331 -13.70 -0.07 -6.13
N LEU A 332 -13.44 1.24 -6.04
CA LEU A 332 -14.02 2.20 -6.98
C LEU A 332 -13.60 1.89 -8.43
N ALA A 333 -12.33 1.57 -8.68
CA ALA A 333 -11.85 1.23 -10.02
C ALA A 333 -12.55 -0.01 -10.58
N GLY A 334 -12.78 -1.04 -9.76
CA GLY A 334 -13.54 -2.23 -10.16
C GLY A 334 -14.99 -1.91 -10.52
N GLU A 335 -15.69 -1.15 -9.65
CA GLU A 335 -17.08 -0.71 -9.88
C GLU A 335 -17.22 0.12 -11.17
N TRP A 336 -16.28 1.05 -11.42
CA TRP A 336 -16.31 1.89 -12.62
C TRP A 336 -15.77 1.16 -13.86
N ALA A 337 -14.88 0.19 -13.73
CA ALA A 337 -14.43 -0.64 -14.84
C ALA A 337 -15.58 -1.44 -15.45
N VAL A 338 -16.51 -1.93 -14.62
CA VAL A 338 -17.75 -2.56 -15.09
C VAL A 338 -18.56 -1.60 -15.95
N LYS A 339 -18.79 -0.37 -15.49
CA LYS A 339 -19.53 0.66 -16.26
C LYS A 339 -18.80 1.06 -17.55
N VAL A 340 -17.46 1.08 -17.53
CA VAL A 340 -16.64 1.31 -18.73
C VAL A 340 -16.74 0.13 -19.70
N ALA A 341 -16.78 -1.11 -19.20
CA ALA A 341 -16.94 -2.30 -20.02
C ALA A 341 -18.30 -2.34 -20.74
N GLU A 342 -19.36 -1.86 -20.09
CA GLU A 342 -20.71 -1.74 -20.63
C GLU A 342 -20.91 -0.54 -21.56
N ALA A 343 -20.01 0.44 -21.51
CA ALA A 343 -20.16 1.69 -22.25
C ALA A 343 -20.12 1.52 -23.77
N ASN A 344 -21.06 2.15 -24.46
CA ASN A 344 -21.16 2.13 -25.91
C ASN A 344 -20.52 3.40 -26.51
N GLY A 345 -19.43 3.21 -27.24
CA GLY A 345 -18.69 4.28 -27.91
C GLY A 345 -17.88 5.18 -26.98
N THR A 346 -17.06 6.03 -27.59
CA THR A 346 -16.07 6.87 -26.90
C THR A 346 -16.67 7.91 -25.96
N THR A 347 -17.83 8.48 -26.31
CA THR A 347 -18.52 9.49 -25.48
C THR A 347 -18.99 8.90 -24.16
N ASP A 348 -19.56 7.70 -24.16
CA ASP A 348 -20.02 7.04 -22.96
C ASP A 348 -18.85 6.61 -22.08
N VAL A 349 -17.80 6.01 -22.67
CA VAL A 349 -16.56 5.69 -21.96
C VAL A 349 -16.00 6.93 -21.27
N ARG A 350 -15.91 8.07 -21.97
CA ARG A 350 -15.43 9.33 -21.40
C ARG A 350 -16.29 9.78 -20.21
N ARG A 351 -17.61 9.65 -20.30
CA ARG A 351 -18.51 9.98 -19.19
C ARG A 351 -18.21 9.11 -17.96
N GLN A 352 -18.08 7.78 -18.13
CA GLN A 352 -17.83 6.87 -17.02
C GLN A 352 -16.44 7.12 -16.38
N THR A 353 -15.41 7.38 -17.17
CA THR A 353 -14.07 7.66 -16.66
C THR A 353 -13.97 9.03 -15.97
N LEU A 354 -14.71 10.03 -16.41
CA LEU A 354 -14.83 11.31 -15.71
C LEU A 354 -15.54 11.15 -14.34
N ASN A 355 -16.58 10.33 -14.28
CA ASN A 355 -17.28 10.03 -13.02
C ASN A 355 -16.36 9.26 -12.04
N TYR A 356 -15.56 8.31 -12.53
CA TYR A 356 -14.51 7.67 -11.74
C TYR A 356 -13.53 8.70 -11.17
N ALA A 357 -12.99 9.56 -12.01
CA ALA A 357 -12.06 10.61 -11.60
C ALA A 357 -12.70 11.56 -10.57
N PHE A 358 -13.97 11.92 -10.76
CA PHE A 358 -14.70 12.73 -9.80
C PHE A 358 -14.86 12.02 -8.45
N ALA A 359 -15.24 10.74 -8.43
CA ALA A 359 -15.38 9.96 -7.20
C ALA A 359 -14.05 9.88 -6.41
N ILE A 360 -12.93 9.63 -7.09
CA ILE A 360 -11.59 9.65 -6.47
C ILE A 360 -11.25 11.03 -5.92
N LYS A 361 -11.45 12.10 -6.71
CA LYS A 361 -11.12 13.49 -6.31
C LYS A 361 -11.98 13.97 -5.14
N ALA A 362 -13.26 13.63 -5.13
CA ALA A 362 -14.21 14.01 -4.06
C ALA A 362 -13.92 13.29 -2.73
N GLY A 363 -13.42 12.08 -2.76
CA GLY A 363 -13.02 11.28 -1.61
C GLY A 363 -11.53 11.42 -1.29
N LEU A 364 -10.72 10.55 -1.87
CA LEU A 364 -9.28 10.44 -1.59
C LEU A 364 -8.51 11.72 -1.92
N GLY A 365 -8.86 12.44 -3.00
CA GLY A 365 -8.21 13.69 -3.37
C GLY A 365 -8.35 14.79 -2.30
N VAL A 366 -9.52 14.85 -1.62
CA VAL A 366 -9.72 15.77 -0.49
C VAL A 366 -8.80 15.42 0.69
N GLU A 367 -8.65 14.13 0.97
CA GLU A 367 -7.76 13.65 2.03
C GLU A 367 -6.29 13.91 1.68
N MET A 368 -5.87 13.66 0.43
CA MET A 368 -4.50 13.95 -0.04
C MET A 368 -4.15 15.44 0.06
N ARG A 369 -5.07 16.34 -0.31
CA ARG A 369 -4.83 17.79 -0.13
C ARG A 369 -4.64 18.16 1.34
N ALA A 370 -5.42 17.59 2.24
CA ALA A 370 -5.26 17.79 3.68
C ALA A 370 -3.92 17.22 4.18
N GLY A 371 -3.53 16.03 3.72
CA GLY A 371 -2.23 15.42 4.03
C GLY A 371 -1.05 16.25 3.57
N LYS A 372 -1.09 16.84 2.36
CA LYS A 372 -0.06 17.77 1.87
C LYS A 372 0.06 19.01 2.77
N GLN A 373 -1.06 19.59 3.23
CA GLN A 373 -1.04 20.71 4.18
C GLN A 373 -0.44 20.30 5.53
N MET A 374 -0.78 19.11 6.01
CA MET A 374 -0.21 18.57 7.26
C MET A 374 1.29 18.31 7.13
N LEU A 375 1.73 17.72 6.02
CA LEU A 375 3.16 17.50 5.74
C LEU A 375 3.94 18.81 5.71
N ALA A 376 3.47 19.80 4.97
CA ALA A 376 4.13 21.11 4.87
C ALA A 376 4.23 21.82 6.23
N ALA A 377 3.20 21.72 7.06
CA ALA A 377 3.21 22.24 8.42
C ALA A 377 4.18 21.45 9.34
N PHE A 378 4.19 20.13 9.21
CA PHE A 378 5.08 19.24 9.95
C PHE A 378 6.56 19.47 9.59
N GLU A 379 6.91 19.59 8.31
CA GLU A 379 8.29 19.85 7.85
C GLU A 379 8.88 21.14 8.46
N ARG A 380 8.04 22.15 8.61
CA ARG A 380 8.48 23.45 9.17
C ARG A 380 8.62 23.44 10.68
N ARG A 381 7.75 22.72 11.40
CA ARG A 381 7.67 22.76 12.87
C ARG A 381 7.35 21.40 13.49
N PRO A 382 8.19 20.37 13.27
CA PRO A 382 7.92 19.01 13.75
C PRO A 382 7.81 18.93 15.28
N HIS A 383 8.55 19.75 16.01
CA HIS A 383 8.50 19.84 17.48
C HIS A 383 7.13 20.27 17.99
N LEU A 384 6.39 21.15 17.28
CA LEU A 384 5.05 21.56 17.66
C LEU A 384 4.04 20.41 17.46
N PHE A 385 4.17 19.64 16.37
CA PHE A 385 3.36 18.45 16.17
C PHE A 385 3.63 17.39 17.22
N HIS A 386 4.89 17.18 17.57
CA HIS A 386 5.27 16.28 18.65
C HIS A 386 4.66 16.70 19.97
N ALA A 387 4.85 17.95 20.38
CA ALA A 387 4.27 18.49 21.60
C ALA A 387 2.74 18.38 21.61
N ALA A 388 2.09 18.70 20.48
CA ALA A 388 0.64 18.64 20.38
C ALA A 388 0.11 17.20 20.57
N VAL A 389 0.65 16.20 19.87
CA VAL A 389 0.17 14.82 19.99
C VAL A 389 0.52 14.19 21.33
N CYS A 390 1.64 14.59 21.93
CA CYS A 390 2.10 14.08 23.22
C CYS A 390 1.39 14.68 24.43
N LEU A 391 1.10 16.00 24.40
CA LEU A 391 0.71 16.77 25.58
C LEU A 391 -0.73 17.31 25.52
N VAL A 392 -1.30 17.45 24.31
CA VAL A 392 -2.60 18.07 24.11
C VAL A 392 -3.66 17.01 23.81
N ASP A 393 -4.58 16.77 24.75
CA ASP A 393 -5.61 15.72 24.61
C ASP A 393 -6.50 15.86 23.36
N PRO A 394 -6.98 17.03 22.93
CA PRO A 394 -7.69 17.17 21.66
C PRO A 394 -6.87 16.72 20.44
N ALA A 395 -5.57 16.99 20.38
CA ALA A 395 -4.70 16.56 19.28
C ALA A 395 -4.50 15.03 19.28
N TRP A 396 -4.27 14.44 20.45
CA TRP A 396 -4.24 12.99 20.60
C TRP A 396 -5.56 12.33 20.19
N ARG A 397 -6.70 12.89 20.64
CA ARG A 397 -8.02 12.37 20.24
C ARG A 397 -8.25 12.47 18.74
N ALA A 398 -7.81 13.56 18.11
CA ALA A 398 -7.88 13.71 16.66
C ALA A 398 -7.05 12.63 15.95
N PHE A 399 -5.80 12.41 16.38
CA PHE A 399 -4.94 11.34 15.87
C PHE A 399 -5.61 9.97 16.02
N ALA A 400 -6.05 9.61 17.22
CA ALA A 400 -6.68 8.33 17.50
C ALA A 400 -7.96 8.11 16.67
N ARG A 401 -8.83 9.13 16.56
CA ARG A 401 -10.06 9.06 15.75
C ARG A 401 -9.78 8.93 14.26
N THR A 402 -8.74 9.61 13.75
CA THR A 402 -8.32 9.47 12.34
C THR A 402 -7.81 8.06 12.06
N THR A 403 -6.95 7.54 12.93
CA THR A 403 -6.45 6.16 12.82
C THR A 403 -7.56 5.12 12.91
N GLN A 404 -8.59 5.37 13.72
CA GLN A 404 -9.75 4.50 13.88
C GLN A 404 -10.80 4.61 12.74
N GLY A 405 -10.66 5.56 11.82
CA GLY A 405 -11.60 5.80 10.73
C GLY A 405 -12.82 6.67 11.09
N HIS A 406 -12.87 7.21 12.32
CA HIS A 406 -13.99 8.06 12.77
C HIS A 406 -13.91 9.51 12.30
N THR A 407 -12.83 9.93 11.72
CA THR A 407 -12.60 11.24 11.11
C THR A 407 -11.45 11.16 10.10
N THR A 408 -11.26 12.22 9.30
CA THR A 408 -10.13 12.34 8.36
C THR A 408 -9.35 13.61 8.67
N PHE A 409 -8.10 13.73 8.17
CA PHE A 409 -7.34 14.98 8.30
C PHE A 409 -8.10 16.18 7.72
N ALA A 410 -8.82 15.99 6.62
CA ALA A 410 -9.65 17.03 6.02
C ALA A 410 -10.78 17.50 6.96
N GLN A 411 -11.41 16.57 7.67
CA GLN A 411 -12.43 16.90 8.66
C GLN A 411 -11.83 17.57 9.88
N VAL A 412 -10.69 17.06 10.39
CA VAL A 412 -9.96 17.68 11.51
C VAL A 412 -9.57 19.12 11.19
N LEU A 413 -8.98 19.38 10.01
CA LEU A 413 -8.62 20.73 9.58
C LEU A 413 -9.82 21.67 9.42
N ARG A 414 -11.00 21.16 9.10
CA ARG A 414 -12.24 21.94 9.03
C ARG A 414 -12.83 22.24 10.39
N GLN A 415 -12.88 21.25 11.28
CA GLN A 415 -13.53 21.36 12.58
C GLN A 415 -12.73 22.16 13.61
N TYR A 416 -11.40 22.04 13.58
CA TYR A 416 -10.55 22.68 14.58
C TYR A 416 -9.89 23.94 14.00
N ARG A 417 -10.50 25.12 14.27
CA ARG A 417 -9.95 26.43 13.86
C ARG A 417 -8.50 26.64 14.31
N ALA A 418 -8.13 26.12 15.48
CA ALA A 418 -6.75 26.16 15.98
C ALA A 418 -5.79 25.34 15.10
N ALA A 419 -6.21 24.14 14.66
CA ALA A 419 -5.42 23.32 13.76
C ALA A 419 -5.25 24.01 12.39
N ARG A 420 -6.30 24.66 11.87
CA ARG A 420 -6.22 25.48 10.64
C ARG A 420 -5.27 26.66 10.79
N ARG A 421 -5.31 27.38 11.93
CA ARG A 421 -4.42 28.53 12.19
C ARG A 421 -2.97 28.10 12.31
N LEU A 422 -2.68 26.98 12.99
CA LEU A 422 -1.33 26.42 13.09
C LEU A 422 -0.83 25.95 11.73
N SER A 423 -1.65 25.29 10.92
CA SER A 423 -1.27 24.87 9.57
C SER A 423 -1.02 26.09 8.65
N ALA A 424 -1.84 27.13 8.75
CA ALA A 424 -1.68 28.36 7.97
C ALA A 424 -0.45 29.19 8.38
N LEU A 425 -0.13 29.24 9.69
CA LEU A 425 1.10 29.90 10.18
C LEU A 425 2.36 29.12 9.79
N ALA A 426 2.28 27.80 9.78
CA ALA A 426 3.38 26.93 9.39
C ALA A 426 3.55 26.83 7.86
N SER A 427 2.55 27.26 7.07
CA SER A 427 2.60 27.29 5.61
C SER A 427 3.10 28.62 5.01
N ARG A 428 3.35 29.62 5.87
CA ARG A 428 4.08 30.84 5.54
C ARG A 428 5.56 30.73 5.95
#